data_f43d630b0c10c6ffb849da18aac066a4
#
_entry.id   f43d630b0c10c6ffb849da18aac066a4
#
_cell.length_a   1.000
_cell.length_b   1.000
_cell.length_c   1.000
_cell.angle_alpha   90.00
_cell.angle_beta   90.00
_cell.angle_gamma   90.00
#
_symmetry.space_group_name_H-M   'P 1'
#
loop_
_entity.id
_entity.type
_entity.pdbx_description
1 polymer ?
#
loop_
_entity_poly.entity_id
_entity_poly.type
_entity_poly.pdbx_seq_one_letter_code
_entity_poly.pdbx_strand_id
1 'polypeptide(L)'
;MPSAQQFVAPKWFSSLKQIVIGNGYCEDDRIVEIDGLGELESIVVGEGSFTYARTRSAVRKSKRADGTLRIVNCPKLKSIRIGCFSFSDFHFVELYNLPSLQTIHLGMDCFYNAPSFSLASFTC
;
A
#
# COMPACT_ATOMS: atom_id res chain seq x y z
N MET A 1 -18.49 16.77 -2.03
CA MET A 1 -17.24 16.48 -1.33
C MET A 1 -16.77 15.07 -1.67
N PRO A 2 -15.66 14.96 -2.32
CA PRO A 2 -15.18 13.62 -2.61
C PRO A 2 -14.85 12.89 -1.31
N SER A 3 -14.95 11.61 -1.39
CA SER A 3 -14.59 10.79 -0.26
C SER A 3 -13.10 10.93 0.03
N ALA A 4 -12.76 11.28 1.26
CA ALA A 4 -11.37 11.28 1.70
C ALA A 4 -10.88 9.86 2.00
N GLN A 5 -11.67 8.87 1.66
CA GLN A 5 -11.43 7.48 2.03
C GLN A 5 -10.81 6.65 0.91
N GLN A 6 -10.49 7.30 -0.20
CA GLN A 6 -9.92 6.62 -1.35
C GLN A 6 -8.64 7.30 -1.80
N PHE A 7 -7.64 6.50 -2.07
CA PHE A 7 -6.46 6.93 -2.80
C PHE A 7 -6.40 6.10 -4.07
N VAL A 8 -6.82 6.71 -5.17
CA VAL A 8 -6.83 6.05 -6.47
C VAL A 8 -5.98 6.89 -7.40
N ALA A 9 -4.87 6.33 -7.86
CA ALA A 9 -3.96 7.06 -8.75
C ALA A 9 -4.63 7.23 -10.12
N PRO A 10 -4.87 8.46 -10.56
CA PRO A 10 -5.51 8.68 -11.84
C PRO A 10 -4.60 8.33 -13.00
N LYS A 11 -5.20 7.99 -14.13
CA LYS A 11 -4.44 7.59 -15.31
C LYS A 11 -3.52 8.67 -15.86
N TRP A 12 -3.82 9.94 -15.59
CA TRP A 12 -2.93 11.01 -16.04
C TRP A 12 -1.63 11.05 -15.24
N PHE A 13 -1.52 10.23 -14.19
CA PHE A 13 -0.24 9.99 -13.52
C PHE A 13 0.63 8.99 -14.28
N SER A 14 0.30 8.66 -15.52
CA SER A 14 1.00 7.62 -16.26
C SER A 14 2.50 7.88 -16.45
N SER A 15 2.95 9.15 -16.35
CA SER A 15 4.37 9.47 -16.43
C SER A 15 5.08 9.42 -15.09
N LEU A 16 4.36 9.15 -14.02
CA LEU A 16 4.91 9.16 -12.67
C LEU A 16 5.84 7.97 -12.48
N LYS A 17 7.03 8.23 -11.96
CA LYS A 17 8.04 7.20 -11.76
C LYS A 17 8.16 6.76 -10.32
N GLN A 18 7.75 7.61 -9.38
CA GLN A 18 7.89 7.31 -7.96
C GLN A 18 6.72 7.88 -7.18
N ILE A 19 6.22 7.09 -6.24
CA ILE A 19 5.24 7.55 -5.26
C ILE A 19 5.91 7.50 -3.89
N VAL A 20 5.91 8.64 -3.20
CA VAL A 20 6.48 8.73 -1.85
C VAL A 20 5.44 9.32 -0.93
N ILE A 21 5.10 8.59 0.10
CA ILE A 21 4.15 9.04 1.12
C ILE A 21 4.91 9.08 2.45
N GLY A 22 4.84 10.21 3.12
CA GLY A 22 5.56 10.41 4.38
C GLY A 22 4.93 9.65 5.54
N ASN A 23 5.42 9.95 6.73
CA ASN A 23 4.94 9.30 7.96
C ASN A 23 3.58 9.86 8.37
N GLY A 24 2.68 8.98 8.77
CA GLY A 24 1.41 9.39 9.37
C GLY A 24 0.41 10.02 8.43
N TYR A 25 0.54 9.83 7.13
CA TYR A 25 -0.40 10.41 6.17
C TYR A 25 -1.49 9.42 5.78
N CYS A 26 -2.58 9.97 5.26
CA CYS A 26 -3.67 9.20 4.65
C CYS A 26 -4.36 8.23 5.59
N GLU A 27 -4.51 8.61 6.86
CA GLU A 27 -5.12 7.69 7.83
C GLU A 27 -6.57 7.35 7.51
N ASP A 28 -7.27 8.23 6.81
CA ASP A 28 -8.68 8.02 6.48
C ASP A 28 -8.91 7.30 5.16
N ASP A 29 -7.87 7.01 4.43
CA ASP A 29 -8.01 6.36 3.14
C ASP A 29 -8.15 4.86 3.36
N ARG A 30 -9.31 4.33 3.04
CA ARG A 30 -9.62 2.90 3.23
C ARG A 30 -9.55 2.10 1.95
N ILE A 31 -9.45 2.79 0.81
CA ILE A 31 -9.26 2.14 -0.48
C ILE A 31 -8.05 2.78 -1.14
N VAL A 32 -7.03 1.97 -1.37
CA VAL A 32 -5.80 2.42 -2.03
C VAL A 32 -5.64 1.59 -3.29
N GLU A 33 -5.67 2.26 -4.44
CA GLU A 33 -5.57 1.56 -5.71
C GLU A 33 -4.55 2.24 -6.62
N ILE A 34 -3.56 1.47 -7.04
CA ILE A 34 -2.55 1.91 -8.00
C ILE A 34 -2.61 0.90 -9.14
N ASP A 35 -3.16 1.31 -10.27
CA ASP A 35 -3.47 0.40 -11.38
C ASP A 35 -3.02 1.02 -12.68
N GLY A 36 -2.19 0.30 -13.41
CA GLY A 36 -1.87 0.68 -14.78
C GLY A 36 -0.92 1.83 -14.95
N LEU A 37 -0.09 2.13 -13.94
CA LEU A 37 0.91 3.20 -14.06
C LEU A 37 2.14 2.65 -14.77
N GLY A 38 2.22 2.90 -16.07
CA GLY A 38 3.20 2.27 -16.95
C GLY A 38 4.65 2.65 -16.70
N GLU A 39 4.91 3.81 -16.09
CA GLU A 39 6.28 4.27 -15.83
C GLU A 39 6.68 4.17 -14.36
N LEU A 40 5.80 3.75 -13.49
CA LEU A 40 6.06 3.71 -12.07
C LEU A 40 7.14 2.69 -11.75
N GLU A 41 8.19 3.12 -11.05
CA GLU A 41 9.34 2.29 -10.71
C GLU A 41 9.45 1.98 -9.23
N SER A 42 8.97 2.87 -8.36
CA SER A 42 9.06 2.63 -6.92
C SER A 42 7.91 3.26 -6.15
N ILE A 43 7.57 2.61 -5.05
CA ILE A 43 6.57 3.10 -4.10
C ILE A 43 7.23 3.07 -2.72
N VAL A 44 7.21 4.21 -2.03
CA VAL A 44 7.74 4.33 -0.67
C VAL A 44 6.66 4.91 0.22
N VAL A 45 6.32 4.19 1.26
CA VAL A 45 5.35 4.63 2.26
C VAL A 45 6.06 4.69 3.62
N GLY A 46 5.93 5.81 4.29
CA GLY A 46 6.54 6.00 5.61
C GLY A 46 5.84 5.20 6.68
N GLU A 47 6.19 5.48 7.94
CA GLU A 47 5.64 4.77 9.09
C GLU A 47 4.26 5.31 9.45
N GLY A 48 3.37 4.41 9.88
CA GLY A 48 2.05 4.80 10.40
C GLY A 48 1.14 5.45 9.39
N SER A 49 1.33 5.21 8.11
CA SER A 49 0.46 5.76 7.07
C SER A 49 -0.67 4.80 6.74
N PHE A 50 -1.79 5.33 6.29
CA PHE A 50 -2.97 4.56 5.92
C PHE A 50 -3.52 3.73 7.08
N THR A 51 -3.37 4.23 8.31
CA THR A 51 -3.87 3.52 9.48
C THR A 51 -4.15 4.51 10.60
N TYR A 52 -5.07 4.14 11.49
CA TYR A 52 -5.26 4.85 12.75
C TYR A 52 -4.38 4.26 13.87
N ALA A 53 -3.89 3.04 13.68
CA ALA A 53 -3.13 2.33 14.71
C ALA A 53 -1.63 2.48 14.41
N ARG A 54 -0.99 3.45 15.03
CA ARG A 54 0.39 3.83 14.72
C ARG A 54 1.43 3.37 15.73
N THR A 55 1.02 2.54 16.67
CA THR A 55 1.94 1.93 17.63
C THR A 55 1.65 0.45 17.69
N ARG A 56 2.64 -0.33 18.15
CA ARG A 56 2.44 -1.78 18.27
C ARG A 56 1.25 -2.10 19.17
N SER A 57 1.13 -1.39 20.28
CA SER A 57 0.01 -1.61 21.19
C SER A 57 -1.34 -1.33 20.52
N ALA A 58 -1.43 -0.21 19.80
CA ALA A 58 -2.66 0.15 19.11
C ALA A 58 -3.00 -0.86 18.03
N VAL A 59 -2.01 -1.32 17.27
CA VAL A 59 -2.21 -2.32 16.21
C VAL A 59 -2.76 -3.61 16.79
N ARG A 60 -2.19 -4.07 17.88
CA ARG A 60 -2.61 -5.35 18.49
C ARG A 60 -3.98 -5.26 19.13
N LYS A 61 -4.39 -4.11 19.60
CA LYS A 61 -5.70 -3.90 20.19
C LYS A 61 -6.78 -3.61 19.17
N SER A 62 -6.40 -3.18 17.99
CA SER A 62 -7.36 -2.83 16.96
C SER A 62 -8.01 -4.08 16.40
N LYS A 63 -9.32 -4.02 16.24
CA LYS A 63 -10.08 -5.06 15.56
C LYS A 63 -10.56 -4.60 14.20
N ARG A 64 -10.05 -3.46 13.77
CA ARG A 64 -10.43 -2.89 12.49
C ARG A 64 -9.67 -3.60 11.38
N ALA A 65 -10.41 -4.00 10.35
CA ALA A 65 -9.81 -4.64 9.19
C ALA A 65 -10.70 -4.30 7.98
N ASP A 66 -10.71 -3.02 7.61
CA ASP A 66 -11.67 -2.52 6.64
C ASP A 66 -11.05 -1.86 5.41
N GLY A 67 -9.74 -1.94 5.27
CA GLY A 67 -9.07 -1.34 4.12
C GLY A 67 -8.76 -2.32 3.01
N THR A 68 -8.62 -1.80 1.80
CA THR A 68 -8.25 -2.56 0.61
C THR A 68 -7.07 -1.88 -0.08
N LEU A 69 -6.00 -2.63 -0.32
CA LEU A 69 -4.85 -2.15 -1.07
C LEU A 69 -4.70 -2.99 -2.33
N ARG A 70 -4.66 -2.32 -3.48
CA ARG A 70 -4.38 -2.97 -4.76
C ARG A 70 -3.27 -2.22 -5.49
N ILE A 71 -2.20 -2.92 -5.81
CA ILE A 71 -1.13 -2.40 -6.67
C ILE A 71 -1.02 -3.41 -7.80
N VAL A 72 -1.50 -3.02 -8.97
CA VAL A 72 -1.66 -3.97 -10.07
C VAL A 72 -1.26 -3.33 -11.40
N ASN A 73 -0.84 -4.17 -12.33
CA ASN A 73 -0.61 -3.77 -13.71
C ASN A 73 0.41 -2.64 -13.88
N CYS A 74 1.48 -2.67 -13.10
CA CYS A 74 2.55 -1.69 -13.20
C CYS A 74 3.81 -2.38 -13.71
N PRO A 75 4.05 -2.36 -15.04
CA PRO A 75 5.06 -3.22 -15.64
C PRO A 75 6.50 -2.85 -15.30
N LYS A 76 6.76 -1.61 -14.86
CA LYS A 76 8.11 -1.17 -14.53
C LYS A 76 8.36 -1.06 -13.03
N LEU A 77 7.39 -1.39 -12.21
CA LEU A 77 7.55 -1.29 -10.76
C LEU A 77 8.58 -2.29 -10.27
N LYS A 78 9.64 -1.77 -9.64
CA LYS A 78 10.78 -2.57 -9.17
C LYS A 78 10.80 -2.76 -7.68
N SER A 79 10.33 -1.78 -6.92
CA SER A 79 10.42 -1.85 -5.47
C SER A 79 9.22 -1.25 -4.78
N ILE A 80 8.84 -1.86 -3.67
CA ILE A 80 7.82 -1.38 -2.77
C ILE A 80 8.43 -1.38 -1.37
N ARG A 81 8.40 -0.23 -0.70
CA ARG A 81 8.89 -0.11 0.66
C ARG A 81 7.80 0.51 1.52
N ILE A 82 7.41 -0.19 2.57
CA ILE A 82 6.34 0.26 3.45
C ILE A 82 6.87 0.25 4.88
N GLY A 83 6.78 1.40 5.55
CA GLY A 83 7.27 1.56 6.91
C GLY A 83 6.41 0.87 7.94
N CYS A 84 6.90 0.85 9.19
CA CYS A 84 6.24 0.14 10.28
C CYS A 84 4.81 0.63 10.48
N PHE A 85 3.90 -0.27 10.79
CA PHE A 85 2.50 -0.05 11.13
C PHE A 85 1.61 0.44 9.97
N SER A 86 2.17 0.77 8.83
CA SER A 86 1.37 1.23 7.70
C SER A 86 0.47 0.11 7.20
N PHE A 87 -0.75 0.46 6.82
CA PHE A 87 -1.77 -0.50 6.38
C PHE A 87 -2.09 -1.58 7.41
N SER A 88 -1.82 -1.31 8.69
CA SER A 88 -1.96 -2.34 9.72
C SER A 88 -3.40 -2.81 9.91
N ASP A 89 -4.37 -1.97 9.58
CA ASP A 89 -5.78 -2.29 9.70
C ASP A 89 -6.47 -2.56 8.35
N PHE A 90 -5.67 -2.84 7.32
CA PHE A 90 -6.21 -3.20 6.02
C PHE A 90 -6.54 -4.69 6.00
N HIS A 91 -7.69 -5.01 5.42
CA HIS A 91 -8.20 -6.38 5.36
C HIS A 91 -7.69 -7.12 4.12
N PHE A 92 -7.65 -6.45 2.98
CA PHE A 92 -7.34 -7.09 1.70
C PHE A 92 -6.16 -6.40 1.04
N VAL A 93 -5.18 -7.20 0.63
CA VAL A 93 -3.99 -6.69 -0.05
C VAL A 93 -3.77 -7.52 -1.30
N GLU A 94 -3.67 -6.85 -2.45
CA GLU A 94 -3.41 -7.52 -3.71
C GLU A 94 -2.27 -6.84 -4.44
N LEU A 95 -1.25 -7.63 -4.77
CA LEU A 95 -0.15 -7.22 -5.65
C LEU A 95 -0.17 -8.18 -6.83
N TYR A 96 -0.52 -7.66 -8.00
CA TYR A 96 -0.76 -8.52 -9.14
C TYR A 96 -0.25 -7.89 -10.42
N ASN A 97 0.32 -8.73 -11.29
CA ASN A 97 0.85 -8.31 -12.58
C ASN A 97 1.90 -7.19 -12.44
N LEU A 98 2.92 -7.51 -11.66
CA LEU A 98 4.06 -6.62 -11.42
C LEU A 98 5.33 -7.34 -11.88
N PRO A 99 5.52 -7.52 -13.19
CA PRO A 99 6.56 -8.41 -13.69
C PRO A 99 7.99 -7.95 -13.43
N SER A 100 8.19 -6.66 -13.15
CA SER A 100 9.54 -6.15 -12.87
C SER A 100 9.84 -6.07 -11.39
N LEU A 101 8.90 -6.45 -10.53
CA LEU A 101 9.06 -6.30 -9.09
C LEU A 101 10.21 -7.17 -8.58
N GLN A 102 11.16 -6.54 -7.89
CA GLN A 102 12.36 -7.19 -7.39
C GLN A 102 12.41 -7.25 -5.88
N THR A 103 11.92 -6.19 -5.22
CA THR A 103 12.01 -6.11 -3.76
C THR A 103 10.73 -5.58 -3.16
N ILE A 104 10.37 -6.16 -2.02
CA ILE A 104 9.32 -5.66 -1.15
C ILE A 104 9.91 -5.59 0.25
N HIS A 105 9.90 -4.40 0.85
CA HIS A 105 10.34 -4.20 2.22
C HIS A 105 9.13 -3.79 3.05
N LEU A 106 8.78 -4.60 4.01
CA LEU A 106 7.66 -4.33 4.91
C LEU A 106 8.21 -4.15 6.32
N GLY A 107 7.91 -3.04 6.92
CA GLY A 107 8.26 -2.80 8.30
C GLY A 107 7.41 -3.63 9.25
N MET A 108 7.69 -3.48 10.54
CA MET A 108 7.01 -4.22 11.60
C MET A 108 5.52 -3.92 11.60
N ASP A 109 4.72 -4.95 11.77
CA ASP A 109 3.26 -4.88 11.92
C ASP A 109 2.51 -4.27 10.73
N CYS A 110 3.14 -4.22 9.56
CA CYS A 110 2.40 -3.90 8.34
C CYS A 110 1.41 -5.01 8.04
N PHE A 111 0.22 -4.62 7.60
CA PHE A 111 -0.83 -5.59 7.25
C PHE A 111 -1.17 -6.55 8.38
N TYR A 112 -1.00 -6.10 9.62
CA TYR A 112 -1.17 -6.96 10.78
C TYR A 112 -2.54 -7.64 10.82
N ASN A 113 -3.58 -6.92 10.42
CA ASN A 113 -4.95 -7.44 10.46
C ASN A 113 -5.43 -8.01 9.14
N ALA A 114 -4.55 -8.17 8.16
CA ALA A 114 -4.94 -8.72 6.86
C ALA A 114 -4.96 -10.25 6.92
N PRO A 115 -6.13 -10.87 6.78
CA PRO A 115 -6.21 -12.34 6.82
C PRO A 115 -5.70 -13.01 5.55
N SER A 116 -5.64 -12.26 4.45
CA SER A 116 -5.04 -12.79 3.23
C SER A 116 -4.17 -11.72 2.58
N PHE A 117 -3.05 -12.17 2.06
CA PHE A 117 -2.05 -11.32 1.42
C PHE A 117 -1.63 -12.03 0.16
N SER A 118 -1.98 -11.46 -1.00
CA SER A 118 -1.75 -12.10 -2.28
C SER A 118 -0.57 -11.46 -3.01
N LEU A 119 0.41 -12.27 -3.39
CA LEU A 119 1.59 -11.85 -4.14
C LEU A 119 1.66 -12.62 -5.46
N ALA A 120 0.66 -12.46 -6.29
CA ALA A 120 0.47 -13.33 -7.46
C ALA A 120 1.50 -13.16 -8.57
N SER A 121 2.13 -12.00 -8.67
CA SER A 121 3.11 -11.74 -9.73
C SER A 121 4.48 -11.39 -9.17
N PHE A 122 4.79 -11.91 -8.02
CA PHE A 122 6.04 -11.64 -7.36
C PHE A 122 7.03 -12.75 -7.66
N THR A 123 8.20 -12.39 -8.18
CA THR A 123 9.31 -13.32 -8.37
C THR A 123 10.52 -12.80 -7.63
N CYS A 124 11.06 -13.62 -6.78
CA CYS A 124 12.26 -13.26 -6.02
C CYS A 124 13.51 -13.62 -6.76
#